data_9204447983f516145ec4a371578e22c0
#
_entry.id   9204447983f516145ec4a371578e22c0
#
_cell.length_a   1.000
_cell.length_b   1.000
_cell.length_c   1.000
_cell.angle_alpha   90.00
_cell.angle_beta   90.00
_cell.angle_gamma   90.00
#
_symmetry.space_group_name_H-M   'P 1'
#
loop_
_entity.id
_entity.type
_entity.pdbx_description
1 polymer ?
#
loop_
_entity_poly.entity_id
_entity_poly.type
_entity_poly.pdbx_seq_one_letter_code
_entity_poly.pdbx_strand_id
1 'polypeptide(L)'
;PKLATGTIAASGTLGQIIPPSIVLILLADAVSNAASQASLKGAGSGVVSVGDLFAGALIPGVLLVVFYLLYIAAMAIFRPATCPPVTLAEDTEPLTVKEVAFGLGAPLLLIIAVLGAILGGVAPPTEAAAIGAAGAILLAGIRLADEAKSRLAPLILAGLGSIIAILVLRNTMDLRAGVASISGANSIGIILTVLASLVFFAGVAAGLLVLRKMRQLLPALTSATHITSMVFL
;
A
#
# COMPACT_ATOMS: atom_id res chain seq x y z
N PRO A 1 -20.89 7.14 -22.70
CA PRO A 1 -19.76 7.97 -22.25
C PRO A 1 -20.01 8.64 -20.90
N LYS A 2 -21.20 9.28 -20.69
CA LYS A 2 -21.49 10.05 -19.45
C LYS A 2 -21.39 9.21 -18.17
N LEU A 3 -21.94 7.99 -18.16
CA LEU A 3 -21.86 7.13 -16.98
C LEU A 3 -20.43 6.71 -16.68
N ALA A 4 -19.66 6.29 -17.70
CA ALA A 4 -18.26 5.89 -17.53
C ALA A 4 -17.40 7.04 -16.98
N THR A 5 -17.53 8.24 -17.56
CA THR A 5 -16.80 9.44 -17.09
C THR A 5 -17.20 9.81 -15.65
N GLY A 6 -18.51 9.77 -15.35
CA GLY A 6 -19.02 10.03 -13.99
C GLY A 6 -18.51 9.00 -12.96
N THR A 7 -18.52 7.72 -13.34
CA THR A 7 -18.01 6.64 -12.47
C THR A 7 -16.51 6.79 -12.21
N ILE A 8 -15.71 7.09 -13.25
CA ILE A 8 -14.26 7.29 -13.08
C ILE A 8 -13.99 8.49 -12.17
N ALA A 9 -14.68 9.61 -12.39
CA ALA A 9 -14.51 10.80 -11.56
C ALA A 9 -14.95 10.56 -10.10
N ALA A 10 -16.08 9.89 -9.89
CA ALA A 10 -16.57 9.55 -8.56
C ALA A 10 -15.65 8.52 -7.86
N SER A 11 -15.16 7.52 -8.57
CA SER A 11 -14.22 6.53 -8.03
C SER A 11 -12.88 7.15 -7.63
N GLY A 12 -12.45 8.19 -8.34
CA GLY A 12 -11.24 8.94 -7.99
C GLY A 12 -11.32 9.58 -6.58
N THR A 13 -12.52 9.99 -6.14
CA THR A 13 -12.72 10.55 -4.80
C THR A 13 -12.61 9.50 -3.70
N LEU A 14 -12.90 8.21 -4.00
CA LEU A 14 -12.76 7.13 -3.02
C LEU A 14 -11.32 6.93 -2.55
N GLY A 15 -10.35 7.18 -3.41
CA GLY A 15 -8.92 7.10 -3.06
C GLY A 15 -8.49 8.10 -1.99
N GLN A 16 -9.28 9.16 -1.73
CA GLN A 16 -9.05 10.12 -0.65
C GLN A 16 -9.79 9.75 0.65
N ILE A 17 -10.81 8.92 0.57
CA ILE A 17 -11.69 8.56 1.70
C ILE A 17 -11.27 7.22 2.30
N ILE A 18 -10.93 6.24 1.44
CA ILE A 18 -10.56 4.89 1.87
C ILE A 18 -9.09 4.91 2.36
N PRO A 19 -8.82 4.40 3.59
CA PRO A 19 -7.45 4.27 4.06
C PRO A 19 -6.58 3.35 3.15
N PRO A 20 -5.28 3.64 3.00
CA PRO A 20 -4.52 4.75 3.57
C PRO A 20 -4.71 6.08 2.82
N SER A 21 -5.15 7.11 3.51
CA SER A 21 -5.49 8.43 2.95
C SER A 21 -4.60 9.52 3.53
N ILE A 22 -4.02 10.36 2.69
CA ILE A 22 -3.18 11.49 3.11
C ILE A 22 -4.02 12.49 3.93
N VAL A 23 -5.27 12.74 3.50
CA VAL A 23 -6.18 13.65 4.20
C VAL A 23 -6.46 13.17 5.62
N LEU A 24 -6.70 11.86 5.79
CA LEU A 24 -6.94 11.29 7.11
C LEU A 24 -5.68 11.34 8.00
N ILE A 25 -4.48 11.22 7.46
CA ILE A 25 -3.23 11.37 8.21
C ILE A 25 -3.10 12.80 8.73
N LEU A 26 -3.26 13.80 7.86
CA LEU A 26 -3.19 15.21 8.25
C LEU A 26 -4.28 15.59 9.26
N LEU A 27 -5.50 15.09 9.06
CA LEU A 27 -6.60 15.28 10.00
C LEU A 27 -6.30 14.64 11.36
N ALA A 28 -5.74 13.44 11.36
CA ALA A 28 -5.37 12.73 12.59
C ALA A 28 -4.31 13.50 13.39
N ASP A 29 -3.30 14.05 12.72
CA ASP A 29 -2.28 14.86 13.37
C ASP A 29 -2.89 16.14 13.98
N ALA A 30 -3.79 16.82 13.26
CA ALA A 30 -4.48 18.00 13.75
C ALA A 30 -5.38 17.68 14.97
N VAL A 31 -6.16 16.59 14.89
CA VAL A 31 -7.04 16.15 15.98
C VAL A 31 -6.25 15.67 17.18
N SER A 32 -5.17 14.91 17.00
CA SER A 32 -4.29 14.45 18.07
C SER A 32 -3.64 15.62 18.81
N ASN A 33 -3.15 16.62 18.08
CA ASN A 33 -2.60 17.84 18.68
C ASN A 33 -3.66 18.62 19.48
N ALA A 34 -4.87 18.76 18.94
CA ALA A 34 -5.97 19.41 19.64
C ALA A 34 -6.39 18.64 20.90
N ALA A 35 -6.50 17.32 20.83
CA ALA A 35 -6.82 16.45 21.97
C ALA A 35 -5.74 16.55 23.07
N SER A 36 -4.46 16.56 22.68
CA SER A 36 -3.35 16.74 23.62
C SER A 36 -3.42 18.08 24.35
N GLN A 37 -3.71 19.16 23.63
CA GLN A 37 -3.89 20.48 24.23
C GLN A 37 -5.11 20.56 25.16
N ALA A 38 -6.22 19.91 24.80
CA ALA A 38 -7.41 19.84 25.62
C ALA A 38 -7.14 19.08 26.92
N SER A 39 -6.41 17.97 26.86
CA SER A 39 -6.07 17.19 28.05
C SER A 39 -5.14 17.96 29.01
N LEU A 40 -4.22 18.79 28.51
CA LEU A 40 -3.39 19.68 29.31
C LEU A 40 -4.23 20.74 30.04
N LYS A 41 -5.38 21.12 29.49
CA LYS A 41 -6.35 22.05 30.10
C LYS A 41 -7.38 21.38 31.00
N GLY A 42 -7.26 20.06 31.24
CA GLY A 42 -8.16 19.30 32.08
C GLY A 42 -9.51 18.92 31.43
N ALA A 43 -9.61 19.10 30.11
CA ALA A 43 -10.82 18.82 29.34
C ALA A 43 -10.71 17.45 28.63
N GLY A 44 -10.76 16.35 29.39
CA GLY A 44 -10.80 14.99 28.84
C GLY A 44 -9.43 14.35 28.64
N SER A 45 -9.40 13.03 28.51
CA SER A 45 -8.18 12.20 28.42
C SER A 45 -8.13 11.32 27.16
N GLY A 46 -8.81 11.70 26.08
CA GLY A 46 -8.85 10.91 24.85
C GLY A 46 -7.64 11.22 23.95
N VAL A 47 -6.71 10.28 23.80
CA VAL A 47 -5.69 10.34 22.74
C VAL A 47 -6.30 9.72 21.48
N VAL A 48 -6.40 10.50 20.40
CA VAL A 48 -6.89 10.01 19.11
C VAL A 48 -5.67 9.64 18.25
N SER A 49 -5.61 8.39 17.82
CA SER A 49 -4.55 7.90 16.96
C SER A 49 -4.95 7.95 15.48
N VAL A 50 -3.96 7.97 14.59
CA VAL A 50 -4.19 7.82 13.14
C VAL A 50 -4.90 6.50 12.82
N GLY A 51 -4.57 5.44 13.56
CA GLY A 51 -5.21 4.12 13.42
C GLY A 51 -6.70 4.17 13.72
N ASP A 52 -7.12 4.92 14.75
CA ASP A 52 -8.54 5.07 15.11
C ASP A 52 -9.33 5.78 14.01
N LEU A 53 -8.75 6.82 13.39
CA LEU A 53 -9.39 7.50 12.26
C LEU A 53 -9.47 6.59 11.04
N PHE A 54 -8.45 5.80 10.76
CA PHE A 54 -8.47 4.83 9.67
C PHE A 54 -9.52 3.75 9.89
N ALA A 55 -9.60 3.19 11.09
CA ALA A 55 -10.62 2.21 11.45
C ALA A 55 -12.03 2.80 11.31
N GLY A 56 -12.23 4.04 11.77
CA GLY A 56 -13.50 4.75 11.66
C GLY A 56 -13.90 5.05 10.22
N ALA A 57 -12.95 5.38 9.35
CA ALA A 57 -13.21 5.69 7.94
C ALA A 57 -13.44 4.45 7.06
N LEU A 58 -13.00 3.26 7.50
CA LEU A 58 -13.11 2.05 6.71
C LEU A 58 -14.56 1.66 6.41
N ILE A 59 -15.42 1.69 7.44
CA ILE A 59 -16.84 1.32 7.30
C ILE A 59 -17.59 2.26 6.36
N PRO A 60 -17.56 3.60 6.53
CA PRO A 60 -18.16 4.54 5.58
C PRO A 60 -17.58 4.41 4.17
N GLY A 61 -16.27 4.19 4.05
CA GLY A 61 -15.59 4.01 2.76
C GLY A 61 -16.11 2.78 2.00
N VAL A 62 -16.18 1.63 2.67
CA VAL A 62 -16.72 0.39 2.08
C VAL A 62 -18.21 0.55 1.71
N LEU A 63 -19.01 1.20 2.59
CA LEU A 63 -20.41 1.47 2.32
C LEU A 63 -20.59 2.31 1.04
N LEU A 64 -19.72 3.29 0.83
CA LEU A 64 -19.73 4.15 -0.36
C LEU A 64 -19.39 3.36 -1.63
N VAL A 65 -18.43 2.43 -1.56
CA VAL A 65 -18.14 1.49 -2.66
C VAL A 65 -19.37 0.65 -3.01
N VAL A 66 -20.06 0.11 -1.99
CA VAL A 66 -21.29 -0.68 -2.19
C VAL A 66 -22.37 0.17 -2.87
N PHE A 67 -22.56 1.40 -2.45
CA PHE A 67 -23.53 2.30 -3.09
C PHE A 67 -23.17 2.60 -4.54
N TYR A 68 -21.90 2.78 -4.88
CA TYR A 68 -21.47 2.97 -6.27
C TYR A 68 -21.72 1.73 -7.11
N LEU A 69 -21.41 0.56 -6.59
CA LEU A 69 -21.67 -0.70 -7.28
C LEU A 69 -23.18 -0.92 -7.49
N LEU A 70 -24.01 -0.65 -6.49
CA LEU A 70 -25.47 -0.73 -6.59
C LEU A 70 -26.02 0.27 -7.61
N TYR A 71 -25.52 1.49 -7.62
CA TYR A 71 -25.91 2.50 -8.61
C TYR A 71 -25.57 2.06 -10.03
N ILE A 72 -24.36 1.57 -10.28
CA ILE A 72 -23.93 1.09 -11.60
C ILE A 72 -24.78 -0.11 -12.02
N ALA A 73 -25.02 -1.07 -11.12
CA ALA A 73 -25.86 -2.22 -11.36
C ALA A 73 -27.32 -1.81 -11.70
N ALA A 74 -27.88 -0.89 -10.93
CA ALA A 74 -29.22 -0.34 -11.20
C ALA A 74 -29.27 0.33 -12.56
N MET A 75 -28.27 1.14 -12.92
CA MET A 75 -28.21 1.79 -14.24
C MET A 75 -28.08 0.77 -15.37
N ALA A 76 -27.33 -0.30 -15.19
CA ALA A 76 -27.18 -1.36 -16.18
C ALA A 76 -28.51 -2.12 -16.40
N ILE A 77 -29.30 -2.33 -15.33
CA ILE A 77 -30.57 -3.05 -15.38
C ILE A 77 -31.69 -2.14 -15.93
N PHE A 78 -31.85 -0.94 -15.35
CA PHE A 78 -32.98 -0.06 -15.67
C PHE A 78 -32.78 0.83 -16.90
N ARG A 79 -31.50 1.09 -17.27
CA ARG A 79 -31.15 1.93 -18.45
C ARG A 79 -30.00 1.32 -19.26
N PRO A 80 -30.19 0.14 -19.88
CA PRO A 80 -29.12 -0.55 -20.62
C PRO A 80 -28.52 0.27 -21.76
N ALA A 81 -29.29 1.19 -22.35
CA ALA A 81 -28.79 2.11 -23.37
C ALA A 81 -27.66 3.05 -22.88
N THR A 82 -27.54 3.27 -21.57
CA THR A 82 -26.44 4.07 -20.98
C THR A 82 -25.19 3.25 -20.69
N CYS A 83 -25.29 1.93 -20.72
CA CYS A 83 -24.25 0.95 -20.48
C CYS A 83 -24.10 0.02 -21.71
N PRO A 84 -23.80 0.52 -22.92
CA PRO A 84 -23.62 -0.35 -24.05
C PRO A 84 -22.46 -1.31 -23.82
N PRO A 85 -22.59 -2.59 -24.23
CA PRO A 85 -21.48 -3.53 -24.15
C PRO A 85 -20.31 -3.01 -24.97
N VAL A 86 -19.12 -3.10 -24.41
CA VAL A 86 -17.89 -2.78 -25.14
C VAL A 86 -17.60 -3.98 -26.05
N THR A 87 -17.76 -3.79 -27.36
CA THR A 87 -17.23 -4.74 -28.33
C THR A 87 -15.71 -4.61 -28.33
N LEU A 88 -15.03 -5.63 -27.83
CA LEU A 88 -13.60 -5.72 -27.98
C LEU A 88 -13.28 -5.77 -29.48
N ALA A 89 -12.33 -4.98 -29.93
CA ALA A 89 -11.84 -5.09 -31.29
C ALA A 89 -11.36 -6.54 -31.55
N GLU A 90 -11.60 -7.09 -32.73
CA GLU A 90 -11.28 -8.48 -33.07
C GLU A 90 -9.80 -8.86 -32.83
N ASP A 91 -8.91 -7.86 -32.77
CA ASP A 91 -7.49 -8.02 -32.50
C ASP A 91 -7.11 -7.90 -31.00
N THR A 92 -8.08 -7.77 -30.08
CA THR A 92 -7.76 -7.65 -28.67
C THR A 92 -7.73 -9.04 -28.04
N GLU A 93 -6.54 -9.54 -27.71
CA GLU A 93 -6.41 -10.80 -26.97
C GLU A 93 -7.16 -10.71 -25.63
N PRO A 94 -7.96 -11.74 -25.29
CA PRO A 94 -8.68 -11.75 -24.03
C PRO A 94 -7.67 -11.76 -22.87
N LEU A 95 -7.85 -10.83 -21.91
CA LEU A 95 -7.03 -10.78 -20.71
C LEU A 95 -7.04 -12.12 -20.00
N THR A 96 -5.89 -12.69 -19.80
CA THR A 96 -5.74 -13.93 -19.04
C THR A 96 -6.08 -13.68 -17.57
N VAL A 97 -6.78 -14.62 -16.93
CA VAL A 97 -7.08 -14.54 -15.48
C VAL A 97 -5.81 -14.27 -14.65
N LYS A 98 -4.67 -14.80 -15.07
CA LYS A 98 -3.37 -14.58 -14.44
C LYS A 98 -2.93 -13.11 -14.53
N GLU A 99 -3.11 -12.46 -15.67
CA GLU A 99 -2.77 -11.03 -15.85
C GLU A 99 -3.65 -10.12 -15.01
N VAL A 100 -4.96 -10.42 -14.95
CA VAL A 100 -5.91 -9.70 -14.11
C VAL A 100 -5.58 -9.92 -12.62
N ALA A 101 -5.34 -11.15 -12.22
CA ALA A 101 -5.01 -11.51 -10.84
C ALA A 101 -3.71 -10.84 -10.38
N PHE A 102 -2.69 -10.79 -11.23
CA PHE A 102 -1.42 -10.15 -10.91
C PHE A 102 -1.53 -8.63 -10.96
N GLY A 103 -2.28 -8.08 -11.93
CA GLY A 103 -2.47 -6.64 -12.08
C GLY A 103 -3.26 -6.00 -10.94
N LEU A 104 -4.29 -6.67 -10.44
CA LEU A 104 -5.10 -6.21 -9.32
C LEU A 104 -4.61 -6.75 -7.97
N GLY A 105 -4.15 -7.98 -7.93
CA GLY A 105 -3.77 -8.67 -6.70
C GLY A 105 -2.56 -8.05 -6.02
N ALA A 106 -1.54 -7.65 -6.76
CA ALA A 106 -0.34 -7.06 -6.20
C ALA A 106 -0.60 -5.71 -5.49
N PRO A 107 -1.32 -4.74 -6.09
CA PRO A 107 -1.71 -3.52 -5.39
C PRO A 107 -2.63 -3.77 -4.19
N LEU A 108 -3.62 -4.67 -4.33
CA LEU A 108 -4.52 -5.01 -3.22
C LEU A 108 -3.78 -5.63 -2.04
N LEU A 109 -2.85 -6.54 -2.31
CA LEU A 109 -2.01 -7.15 -1.28
C LEU A 109 -1.20 -6.10 -0.53
N LEU A 110 -0.60 -5.14 -1.24
CA LEU A 110 0.14 -4.04 -0.61
C LEU A 110 -0.77 -3.17 0.26
N ILE A 111 -1.96 -2.82 -0.24
CA ILE A 111 -2.93 -2.02 0.53
C ILE A 111 -3.32 -2.76 1.81
N ILE A 112 -3.66 -4.05 1.71
CA ILE A 112 -4.03 -4.87 2.87
C ILE A 112 -2.86 -5.00 3.85
N ALA A 113 -1.63 -5.18 3.36
CA ALA A 113 -0.45 -5.29 4.21
C ALA A 113 -0.16 -3.98 4.96
N VAL A 114 -0.17 -2.85 4.26
CA VAL A 114 0.07 -1.52 4.85
C VAL A 114 -1.03 -1.16 5.86
N LEU A 115 -2.30 -1.30 5.45
CA LEU A 115 -3.43 -1.00 6.30
C LEU A 115 -3.48 -1.93 7.52
N GLY A 116 -3.23 -3.23 7.31
CA GLY A 116 -3.15 -4.22 8.38
C GLY A 116 -2.03 -3.92 9.38
N ALA A 117 -0.87 -3.44 8.92
CA ALA A 117 0.23 -3.04 9.79
C ALA A 117 -0.13 -1.82 10.67
N ILE A 118 -0.87 -0.86 10.10
CA ILE A 118 -1.32 0.35 10.83
C ILE A 118 -2.43 -0.02 11.83
N LEU A 119 -3.47 -0.71 11.39
CA LEU A 119 -4.62 -1.08 12.24
C LEU A 119 -4.23 -2.09 13.31
N GLY A 120 -3.29 -2.98 13.01
CA GLY A 120 -2.72 -3.93 13.99
C GLY A 120 -1.73 -3.30 14.98
N GLY A 121 -1.45 -1.99 14.87
CA GLY A 121 -0.50 -1.29 15.75
C GLY A 121 0.95 -1.76 15.58
N VAL A 122 1.26 -2.42 14.47
CA VAL A 122 2.62 -2.97 14.20
C VAL A 122 3.57 -1.86 13.78
N ALA A 123 3.07 -0.89 13.01
CA ALA A 123 3.86 0.23 12.52
C ALA A 123 3.01 1.52 12.46
N PRO A 124 3.59 2.68 12.79
CA PRO A 124 2.96 3.97 12.55
C PRO A 124 2.79 4.21 11.03
N PRO A 125 1.87 5.10 10.60
CA PRO A 125 1.58 5.31 9.18
C PRO A 125 2.78 5.65 8.32
N THR A 126 3.74 6.42 8.84
CA THR A 126 4.97 6.80 8.13
C THR A 126 5.88 5.59 7.83
N GLU A 127 6.05 4.69 8.80
CA GLU A 127 6.83 3.47 8.62
C GLU A 127 6.10 2.48 7.70
N ALA A 128 4.79 2.33 7.88
CA ALA A 128 3.96 1.49 7.02
C ALA A 128 3.98 1.97 5.55
N ALA A 129 3.97 3.30 5.31
CA ALA A 129 4.11 3.87 3.98
C ALA A 129 5.48 3.57 3.36
N ALA A 130 6.57 3.60 4.14
CA ALA A 130 7.90 3.23 3.67
C ALA A 130 7.97 1.75 3.26
N ILE A 131 7.36 0.86 4.05
CA ILE A 131 7.23 -0.57 3.73
C ILE A 131 6.40 -0.76 2.44
N GLY A 132 5.30 -0.02 2.31
CA GLY A 132 4.46 -0.03 1.12
C GLY A 132 5.21 0.43 -0.14
N ALA A 133 5.99 1.51 -0.04
CA ALA A 133 6.82 2.00 -1.15
C ALA A 133 7.90 0.98 -1.56
N ALA A 134 8.59 0.38 -0.59
CA ALA A 134 9.58 -0.66 -0.84
C ALA A 134 8.92 -1.91 -1.46
N GLY A 135 7.75 -2.32 -0.96
CA GLY A 135 6.96 -3.41 -1.52
C GLY A 135 6.53 -3.15 -2.98
N ALA A 136 6.10 -1.92 -3.29
CA ALA A 136 5.74 -1.52 -4.65
C ALA A 136 6.94 -1.59 -5.61
N ILE A 137 8.13 -1.13 -5.16
CA ILE A 137 9.37 -1.22 -5.92
C ILE A 137 9.74 -2.68 -6.20
N LEU A 138 9.62 -3.56 -5.19
CA LEU A 138 9.93 -4.98 -5.34
C LEU A 138 8.95 -5.67 -6.31
N LEU A 139 7.64 -5.44 -6.16
CA LEU A 139 6.62 -6.05 -7.03
C LEU A 139 6.72 -5.56 -8.48
N ALA A 140 6.89 -4.25 -8.69
CA ALA A 140 7.13 -3.68 -10.01
C ALA A 140 8.45 -4.18 -10.60
N GLY A 141 9.49 -4.28 -9.75
CA GLY A 141 10.80 -4.80 -10.12
C GLY A 141 10.75 -6.26 -10.59
N ILE A 142 10.00 -7.13 -9.91
CA ILE A 142 9.80 -8.53 -10.30
C ILE A 142 9.15 -8.61 -11.68
N ARG A 143 8.05 -7.89 -11.89
CA ARG A 143 7.31 -7.89 -13.14
C ARG A 143 8.19 -7.45 -14.32
N LEU A 144 8.88 -6.32 -14.15
CA LEU A 144 9.75 -5.77 -15.19
C LEU A 144 11.04 -6.59 -15.39
N ALA A 145 11.53 -7.26 -14.32
CA ALA A 145 12.68 -8.13 -14.42
C ALA A 145 12.38 -9.41 -15.21
N ASP A 146 11.15 -9.93 -15.10
CA ASP A 146 10.67 -11.07 -15.86
C ASP A 146 10.56 -10.70 -17.35
N GLU A 147 9.91 -9.58 -17.67
CA GLU A 147 9.82 -9.05 -19.04
C GLU A 147 11.20 -8.79 -19.67
N ALA A 148 12.13 -8.24 -18.89
CA ALA A 148 13.49 -7.91 -19.34
C ALA A 148 14.46 -9.10 -19.31
N LYS A 149 14.03 -10.29 -18.87
CA LYS A 149 14.91 -11.46 -18.60
C LYS A 149 16.15 -11.07 -17.79
N SER A 150 15.95 -10.25 -16.77
CA SER A 150 17.03 -9.67 -15.98
C SER A 150 17.61 -10.68 -15.00
N ARG A 151 18.94 -10.73 -14.90
CA ARG A 151 19.65 -11.54 -13.88
C ARG A 151 19.40 -11.08 -12.44
N LEU A 152 18.76 -9.91 -12.23
CA LEU A 152 18.44 -9.36 -10.93
C LEU A 152 17.13 -9.91 -10.34
N ALA A 153 16.31 -10.61 -11.14
CA ALA A 153 15.04 -11.18 -10.69
C ALA A 153 15.15 -12.02 -9.39
N PRO A 154 16.12 -12.96 -9.24
CA PRO A 154 16.23 -13.75 -8.02
C PRO A 154 16.59 -12.91 -6.79
N LEU A 155 17.36 -11.83 -6.95
CA LEU A 155 17.70 -10.92 -5.85
C LEU A 155 16.48 -10.11 -5.38
N ILE A 156 15.62 -9.68 -6.32
CA ILE A 156 14.38 -8.97 -6.01
C ILE A 156 13.40 -9.92 -5.29
N LEU A 157 13.28 -11.17 -5.76
CA LEU A 157 12.48 -12.19 -5.10
C LEU A 157 13.00 -12.52 -3.70
N ALA A 158 14.31 -12.61 -3.52
CA ALA A 158 14.93 -12.79 -2.21
C ALA A 158 14.63 -11.60 -1.29
N GLY A 159 14.64 -10.37 -1.81
CA GLY A 159 14.24 -9.16 -1.10
C GLY A 159 12.77 -9.21 -0.63
N LEU A 160 11.86 -9.71 -1.45
CA LEU A 160 10.47 -9.91 -1.04
C LEU A 160 10.36 -11.00 0.03
N GLY A 161 11.05 -12.12 -0.14
CA GLY A 161 11.09 -13.22 0.84
C GLY A 161 11.69 -12.82 2.18
N SER A 162 12.64 -11.88 2.19
CA SER A 162 13.27 -11.38 3.41
C SER A 162 12.30 -10.64 4.33
N ILE A 163 11.24 -10.03 3.80
CA ILE A 163 10.17 -9.40 4.61
C ILE A 163 9.48 -10.47 5.46
N ILE A 164 9.14 -11.60 4.86
CA ILE A 164 8.49 -12.72 5.57
C ILE A 164 9.48 -13.28 6.61
N ALA A 165 10.74 -13.44 6.25
CA ALA A 165 11.77 -13.92 7.18
C ALA A 165 11.92 -13.00 8.40
N ILE A 166 11.96 -11.67 8.20
CA ILE A 166 12.04 -10.69 9.29
C ILE A 166 10.81 -10.76 10.19
N LEU A 167 9.60 -10.89 9.62
CA LEU A 167 8.36 -11.02 10.38
C LEU A 167 8.33 -12.29 11.23
N VAL A 168 8.79 -13.41 10.67
CA VAL A 168 8.89 -14.69 11.41
C VAL A 168 9.91 -14.57 12.52
N LEU A 169 11.12 -14.06 12.24
CA LEU A 169 12.17 -13.89 13.25
C LEU A 169 11.71 -12.98 14.39
N ARG A 170 11.03 -11.86 14.08
CA ARG A 170 10.47 -10.96 15.09
C ARG A 170 9.46 -11.65 16.00
N ASN A 171 8.64 -12.56 15.46
CA ASN A 171 7.61 -13.24 16.23
C ASN A 171 8.14 -14.44 17.04
N THR A 172 9.25 -15.03 16.61
CA THR A 172 9.82 -16.25 17.24
C THR A 172 10.99 -15.99 18.18
N MET A 173 11.66 -14.84 18.02
CA MET A 173 12.88 -14.52 18.78
C MET A 173 12.79 -13.11 19.38
N ASP A 174 13.36 -12.93 20.58
CA ASP A 174 13.49 -11.60 21.18
C ASP A 174 14.69 -10.87 20.54
N LEU A 175 14.39 -9.92 19.64
CA LEU A 175 15.38 -9.16 18.87
C LEU A 175 15.83 -7.87 19.57
N ARG A 176 15.51 -7.68 20.86
CA ARG A 176 15.89 -6.49 21.63
C ARG A 176 17.39 -6.51 21.91
N ALA A 177 18.15 -5.77 21.11
CA ALA A 177 19.56 -5.52 21.37
C ALA A 177 19.70 -4.56 22.56
N GLY A 178 20.28 -5.03 23.67
CA GLY A 178 20.60 -4.16 24.82
C GLY A 178 19.99 -4.57 26.18
N VAL A 179 19.23 -5.64 26.26
CA VAL A 179 18.81 -6.22 27.55
C VAL A 179 19.83 -7.25 28.02
N ALA A 180 20.23 -7.15 29.28
CA ALA A 180 21.42 -7.66 29.92
C ALA A 180 21.67 -9.19 29.99
N SER A 181 21.17 -9.97 29.06
CA SER A 181 21.64 -11.36 28.87
C SER A 181 21.41 -11.77 27.41
N ILE A 182 22.44 -11.57 26.60
CA ILE A 182 22.44 -12.09 25.22
C ILE A 182 22.65 -13.62 25.36
N SER A 183 21.55 -14.37 25.38
CA SER A 183 21.62 -15.81 25.18
C SER A 183 22.11 -16.08 23.76
N GLY A 184 22.90 -17.12 23.56
CA GLY A 184 23.46 -17.46 22.24
C GLY A 184 22.38 -17.59 21.13
N ALA A 185 21.16 -18.02 21.48
CA ALA A 185 20.02 -18.07 20.57
C ALA A 185 19.58 -16.69 20.08
N ASN A 186 19.59 -15.67 20.96
CA ASN A 186 19.22 -14.29 20.58
C ASN A 186 20.29 -13.64 19.69
N SER A 187 21.57 -13.95 19.87
CA SER A 187 22.65 -13.49 18.99
C SER A 187 22.48 -14.00 17.57
N ILE A 188 22.12 -15.27 17.40
CA ILE A 188 21.84 -15.86 16.09
C ILE A 188 20.61 -15.18 15.43
N GLY A 189 19.56 -14.94 16.21
CA GLY A 189 18.35 -14.22 15.72
C GLY A 189 18.67 -12.81 15.22
N ILE A 190 19.50 -12.07 15.95
CA ILE A 190 19.94 -10.73 15.55
C ILE A 190 20.77 -10.78 14.26
N ILE A 191 21.72 -11.69 14.14
CA ILE A 191 22.55 -11.86 12.94
C ILE A 191 21.68 -12.21 11.73
N LEU A 192 20.74 -13.15 11.88
CA LEU A 192 19.81 -13.52 10.81
C LEU A 192 18.93 -12.35 10.38
N THR A 193 18.47 -11.54 11.34
CA THR A 193 17.65 -10.34 11.02
C THR A 193 18.46 -9.29 10.28
N VAL A 194 19.71 -9.06 10.66
CA VAL A 194 20.62 -8.16 9.95
C VAL A 194 20.88 -8.66 8.54
N LEU A 195 21.16 -9.94 8.35
CA LEU A 195 21.34 -10.53 7.01
C LEU A 195 20.07 -10.42 6.17
N ALA A 196 18.90 -10.71 6.73
CA ALA A 196 17.63 -10.57 6.03
C ALA A 196 17.37 -9.09 5.64
N SER A 197 17.73 -8.14 6.51
CA SER A 197 17.62 -6.71 6.21
C SER A 197 18.55 -6.28 5.09
N LEU A 198 19.79 -6.79 5.07
CA LEU A 198 20.73 -6.53 3.96
C LEU A 198 20.20 -7.10 2.63
N VAL A 199 19.62 -8.30 2.64
CA VAL A 199 18.98 -8.90 1.45
C VAL A 199 17.79 -8.08 1.01
N PHE A 200 16.98 -7.57 1.93
CA PHE A 200 15.88 -6.66 1.64
C PHE A 200 16.34 -5.40 0.91
N PHE A 201 17.31 -4.69 1.46
CA PHE A 201 17.86 -3.47 0.84
C PHE A 201 18.53 -3.76 -0.51
N ALA A 202 19.24 -4.88 -0.65
CA ALA A 202 19.81 -5.30 -1.93
C ALA A 202 18.71 -5.60 -2.96
N GLY A 203 17.60 -6.23 -2.54
CA GLY A 203 16.42 -6.46 -3.39
C GLY A 203 15.77 -5.17 -3.86
N VAL A 204 15.57 -4.21 -2.95
CA VAL A 204 15.02 -2.87 -3.29
C VAL A 204 15.94 -2.13 -4.25
N ALA A 205 17.25 -2.14 -4.00
CA ALA A 205 18.24 -1.53 -4.90
C ALA A 205 18.22 -2.19 -6.29
N ALA A 206 18.13 -3.52 -6.36
CA ALA A 206 18.00 -4.24 -7.61
C ALA A 206 16.68 -3.87 -8.35
N GLY A 207 15.56 -3.76 -7.61
CA GLY A 207 14.28 -3.28 -8.16
C GLY A 207 14.39 -1.89 -8.76
N LEU A 208 15.00 -0.94 -8.03
CA LEU A 208 15.25 0.42 -8.53
C LEU A 208 16.13 0.44 -9.78
N LEU A 209 17.15 -0.40 -9.85
CA LEU A 209 18.01 -0.52 -11.04
C LEU A 209 17.22 -1.04 -12.26
N VAL A 210 16.33 -2.01 -12.06
CA VAL A 210 15.45 -2.52 -13.13
C VAL A 210 14.48 -1.44 -13.59
N LEU A 211 13.79 -0.76 -12.66
CA LEU A 211 12.87 0.34 -12.96
C LEU A 211 13.59 1.48 -13.71
N ARG A 212 14.81 1.83 -13.29
CA ARG A 212 15.64 2.84 -13.98
C ARG A 212 15.98 2.40 -15.40
N LYS A 213 16.41 1.15 -15.58
CA LYS A 213 16.76 0.58 -16.91
C LYS A 213 15.55 0.57 -17.84
N MET A 214 14.37 0.25 -17.33
CA MET A 214 13.11 0.22 -18.09
C MET A 214 12.47 1.60 -18.24
N ARG A 215 13.12 2.68 -17.77
CA ARG A 215 12.66 4.07 -17.81
C ARG A 215 11.33 4.32 -17.11
N GLN A 216 10.95 3.47 -16.17
CA GLN A 216 9.71 3.60 -15.39
C GLN A 216 9.89 4.38 -14.09
N LEU A 217 11.12 4.53 -13.61
CA LEU A 217 11.41 5.19 -12.34
C LEU A 217 11.07 6.69 -12.38
N LEU A 218 11.48 7.40 -13.42
CA LEU A 218 11.27 8.84 -13.53
C LEU A 218 9.77 9.21 -13.64
N PRO A 219 8.96 8.57 -14.49
CA PRO A 219 7.51 8.80 -14.51
C PRO A 219 6.83 8.52 -13.17
N ALA A 220 7.25 7.46 -12.44
CA ALA A 220 6.69 7.17 -11.11
C ALA A 220 7.04 8.27 -10.09
N LEU A 221 8.28 8.74 -10.07
CA LEU A 221 8.72 9.82 -9.18
C LEU A 221 8.03 11.16 -9.51
N THR A 222 7.91 11.50 -10.80
CA THR A 222 7.22 12.74 -11.20
C THR A 222 5.74 12.69 -10.83
N SER A 223 5.05 11.56 -11.03
CA SER A 223 3.66 11.38 -10.61
C SER A 223 3.50 11.52 -9.10
N ALA A 224 4.37 10.87 -8.31
CA ALA A 224 4.36 10.99 -6.86
C ALA A 224 4.59 12.45 -6.40
N THR A 225 5.54 13.16 -7.02
CA THR A 225 5.82 14.57 -6.73
C THR A 225 4.63 15.47 -7.08
N HIS A 226 3.98 15.25 -8.22
CA HIS A 226 2.78 16.00 -8.61
C HIS A 226 1.63 15.81 -7.63
N ILE A 227 1.34 14.56 -7.23
CA ILE A 227 0.29 14.27 -6.26
C ILE A 227 0.61 14.92 -4.91
N THR A 228 1.85 14.82 -4.45
CA THR A 228 2.28 15.42 -3.18
C THR A 228 2.18 16.94 -3.22
N SER A 229 2.67 17.59 -4.30
CA SER A 229 2.57 19.04 -4.46
C SER A 229 1.12 19.51 -4.48
N MET A 230 0.22 18.78 -5.14
CA MET A 230 -1.20 19.13 -5.23
C MET A 230 -1.90 19.09 -3.86
N VAL A 231 -1.41 18.25 -2.94
CA VAL A 231 -1.99 18.15 -1.59
C VAL A 231 -1.51 19.29 -0.67
N PHE A 232 -0.28 19.80 -0.89
CA PHE A 232 0.33 20.81 -0.02
C PHE A 232 0.27 22.25 -0.58
N LEU A 233 -0.27 22.45 -1.77
CA LEU A 233 -0.56 23.75 -2.38
C LEU A 233 -2.02 24.15 -2.21
#